data_4fbe46eabcd074fb6d44a65f928bc9c0
#
_entry.id   4fbe46eabcd074fb6d44a65f928bc9c0
#
_cell.length_a   1.000
_cell.length_b   1.000
_cell.length_c   1.000
_cell.angle_alpha   90.00
_cell.angle_beta   90.00
_cell.angle_gamma   90.00
#
_symmetry.space_group_name_H-M   'P 1'
#
loop_
_entity.id
_entity.type
_entity.pdbx_description
1 polymer ?
#
loop_
_entity_poly.entity_id
_entity_poly.type
_entity_poly.pdbx_seq_one_letter_code
_entity_poly.pdbx_strand_id
1 'polypeptide(L)'
;MPDNWNSIELKHLRALSSVAETGTFWAAAERLNSSLSTVSDHITSLEALVGQRLIERSRGRRNVALTEAGRVLLGHADAIESRLRAAEADFRAYAAGLSGRLAVGMYQSVANKVLPEVMRRFQARWPNVDVQLTENDHDNDLVESVERGELDLTFAIQPVPDGPFEIRELMEDPYVVVTAAASAMARHRPSLAEMRGLPMIGYQHGKHQDLAEDFLLAQGVRPRVVFRSNDNGTVQAMVASGLGFALAPLLAVDENDPRVRVLQPEEPVPPRVLVVLWHRDRYRSPAVAAFVDTAIDVAAAIEQAHSAFIANASRSRTRARGHRTRRSASRPA
;
A
#
# COMPACT_ATOMS: atom_id res chain seq x y z
N MET A 1 -3.46 -40.02 -18.19
CA MET A 1 -4.01 -38.64 -18.19
C MET A 1 -4.56 -38.41 -19.59
N PRO A 2 -5.81 -37.98 -19.76
CA PRO A 2 -6.27 -37.65 -21.11
C PRO A 2 -5.45 -36.46 -21.62
N ASP A 3 -4.90 -36.62 -22.85
CA ASP A 3 -3.99 -35.65 -23.48
C ASP A 3 -4.74 -34.46 -24.13
N ASN A 4 -5.81 -33.98 -23.45
CA ASN A 4 -6.75 -33.01 -24.03
C ASN A 4 -6.61 -31.59 -23.50
N TRP A 5 -5.52 -31.31 -22.80
CA TRP A 5 -5.27 -29.95 -22.25
C TRP A 5 -5.25 -28.85 -23.32
N ASN A 6 -4.83 -29.18 -24.55
CA ASN A 6 -4.83 -28.23 -25.67
C ASN A 6 -6.24 -27.81 -26.13
N SER A 7 -7.29 -28.51 -25.68
CA SER A 7 -8.69 -28.19 -25.98
C SER A 7 -9.33 -27.28 -24.92
N ILE A 8 -8.57 -26.87 -23.89
CA ILE A 8 -9.04 -25.88 -22.89
C ILE A 8 -9.09 -24.52 -23.57
N GLU A 9 -10.26 -23.90 -23.51
CA GLU A 9 -10.48 -22.54 -24.02
C GLU A 9 -10.64 -21.54 -22.87
N LEU A 10 -10.33 -20.28 -23.12
CA LEU A 10 -10.45 -19.19 -22.12
C LEU A 10 -11.84 -19.11 -21.51
N LYS A 11 -12.90 -19.40 -22.26
CA LYS A 11 -14.28 -19.43 -21.74
C LYS A 11 -14.46 -20.44 -20.61
N HIS A 12 -13.76 -21.58 -20.66
CA HIS A 12 -13.79 -22.59 -19.61
C HIS A 12 -13.13 -22.08 -18.32
N LEU A 13 -11.96 -21.42 -18.43
CA LEU A 13 -11.24 -20.86 -17.30
C LEU A 13 -12.04 -19.70 -16.67
N ARG A 14 -12.60 -18.81 -17.49
CA ARG A 14 -13.47 -17.72 -17.04
C ARG A 14 -14.71 -18.22 -16.30
N ALA A 15 -15.29 -19.32 -16.74
CA ALA A 15 -16.42 -19.92 -16.04
C ALA A 15 -15.99 -20.40 -14.65
N LEU A 16 -14.82 -21.02 -14.50
CA LEU A 16 -14.27 -21.47 -13.21
C LEU A 16 -13.99 -20.28 -12.27
N SER A 17 -13.26 -19.27 -12.74
CA SER A 17 -12.95 -18.07 -11.95
C SER A 17 -14.23 -17.35 -11.53
N SER A 18 -15.19 -17.15 -12.45
CA SER A 18 -16.44 -16.47 -12.14
C SER A 18 -17.30 -17.22 -11.12
N VAL A 19 -17.41 -18.57 -11.24
CA VAL A 19 -18.14 -19.40 -10.27
C VAL A 19 -17.45 -19.39 -8.90
N ALA A 20 -16.11 -19.42 -8.86
CA ALA A 20 -15.34 -19.37 -7.63
C ALA A 20 -15.55 -18.03 -6.88
N GLU A 21 -15.50 -16.91 -7.58
CA GLU A 21 -15.64 -15.57 -6.99
C GLU A 21 -17.07 -15.25 -6.55
N THR A 22 -18.07 -15.63 -7.37
CA THR A 22 -19.47 -15.30 -7.09
C THR A 22 -20.18 -16.32 -6.19
N GLY A 23 -19.59 -17.49 -6.01
CA GLY A 23 -20.11 -18.56 -5.18
C GLY A 23 -21.34 -19.29 -5.76
N THR A 24 -21.88 -18.88 -6.91
CA THR A 24 -23.05 -19.51 -7.53
C THR A 24 -22.98 -19.51 -9.06
N PHE A 25 -23.53 -20.53 -9.70
CA PHE A 25 -23.62 -20.57 -11.16
C PHE A 25 -24.50 -19.46 -11.74
N TRP A 26 -25.53 -19.03 -10.99
CA TRP A 26 -26.43 -17.99 -11.44
C TRP A 26 -25.73 -16.62 -11.49
N ALA A 27 -25.04 -16.23 -10.42
CA ALA A 27 -24.30 -14.98 -10.36
C ALA A 27 -23.11 -14.97 -11.33
N ALA A 28 -22.47 -16.14 -11.56
CA ALA A 28 -21.44 -16.29 -12.59
C ALA A 28 -22.01 -16.08 -14.00
N ALA A 29 -23.19 -16.59 -14.27
CA ALA A 29 -23.88 -16.41 -15.56
C ALA A 29 -24.22 -14.94 -15.81
N GLU A 30 -24.76 -14.22 -14.83
CA GLU A 30 -24.98 -12.77 -14.91
C GLU A 30 -23.69 -12.00 -15.18
N ARG A 31 -22.63 -12.29 -14.43
CA ARG A 31 -21.32 -11.63 -14.57
C ARG A 31 -20.71 -11.85 -15.95
N LEU A 32 -20.86 -13.07 -16.50
CA LEU A 32 -20.35 -13.43 -17.84
C LEU A 32 -21.29 -13.05 -18.97
N ASN A 33 -22.42 -12.41 -18.67
CA ASN A 33 -23.49 -12.10 -19.63
C ASN A 33 -23.86 -13.33 -20.48
N SER A 34 -24.09 -14.46 -19.80
CA SER A 34 -24.30 -15.78 -20.39
C SER A 34 -25.49 -16.49 -19.73
N SER A 35 -25.91 -17.64 -20.24
CA SER A 35 -26.94 -18.44 -19.58
C SER A 35 -26.35 -19.36 -18.51
N LEU A 36 -27.16 -19.71 -17.52
CA LEU A 36 -26.78 -20.66 -16.47
C LEU A 36 -26.35 -22.02 -17.06
N SER A 37 -27.06 -22.49 -18.11
CA SER A 37 -26.69 -23.71 -18.82
C SER A 37 -25.32 -23.62 -19.46
N THR A 38 -25.01 -22.49 -20.12
CA THR A 38 -23.70 -22.27 -20.76
C THR A 38 -22.56 -22.33 -19.77
N VAL A 39 -22.71 -21.67 -18.60
CA VAL A 39 -21.67 -21.71 -17.56
C VAL A 39 -21.51 -23.13 -17.01
N SER A 40 -22.63 -23.84 -16.78
CA SER A 40 -22.58 -25.24 -16.33
C SER A 40 -21.91 -26.16 -17.36
N ASP A 41 -22.17 -25.96 -18.63
CA ASP A 41 -21.57 -26.74 -19.73
C ASP A 41 -20.07 -26.46 -19.85
N HIS A 42 -19.64 -25.20 -19.69
CA HIS A 42 -18.22 -24.85 -19.68
C HIS A 42 -17.47 -25.52 -18.52
N ILE A 43 -18.05 -25.55 -17.31
CA ILE A 43 -17.45 -26.24 -16.17
C ILE A 43 -17.40 -27.74 -16.40
N THR A 44 -18.49 -28.36 -16.91
CA THR A 44 -18.56 -29.79 -17.19
C THR A 44 -17.53 -30.20 -18.26
N SER A 45 -17.39 -29.38 -19.31
CA SER A 45 -16.39 -29.56 -20.34
C SER A 45 -14.97 -29.48 -19.80
N LEU A 46 -14.71 -28.47 -18.93
CA LEU A 46 -13.41 -28.28 -18.27
C LEU A 46 -13.06 -29.50 -17.41
N GLU A 47 -13.99 -29.96 -16.56
CA GLU A 47 -13.82 -31.16 -15.74
C GLU A 47 -13.49 -32.41 -16.59
N ALA A 48 -14.16 -32.56 -17.71
CA ALA A 48 -13.89 -33.65 -18.65
C ALA A 48 -12.50 -33.56 -19.31
N LEU A 49 -12.06 -32.33 -19.68
CA LEU A 49 -10.75 -32.09 -20.30
C LEU A 49 -9.60 -32.31 -19.32
N VAL A 50 -9.74 -31.89 -18.07
CA VAL A 50 -8.69 -32.07 -17.01
C VAL A 50 -8.77 -33.44 -16.36
N GLY A 51 -9.87 -34.20 -16.54
CA GLY A 51 -10.07 -35.51 -15.94
C GLY A 51 -10.29 -35.49 -14.42
N GLN A 52 -10.67 -34.36 -13.86
CA GLN A 52 -10.89 -34.18 -12.44
C GLN A 52 -12.13 -33.30 -12.19
N ARG A 53 -12.83 -33.56 -11.07
CA ARG A 53 -13.86 -32.63 -10.61
C ARG A 53 -13.23 -31.41 -10.01
N LEU A 54 -13.71 -30.23 -10.42
CA LEU A 54 -13.23 -28.94 -9.96
C LEU A 54 -14.18 -28.30 -8.93
N ILE A 55 -15.44 -28.74 -8.96
CA ILE A 55 -16.52 -28.19 -8.14
C ILE A 55 -17.15 -29.31 -7.28
N GLU A 56 -17.34 -29.03 -5.98
CA GLU A 56 -18.07 -29.92 -5.08
C GLU A 56 -19.58 -29.77 -5.31
N ARG A 57 -20.22 -30.86 -5.71
CA ARG A 57 -21.70 -30.93 -5.86
C ARG A 57 -22.33 -31.35 -4.55
N SER A 58 -22.52 -30.42 -3.60
CA SER A 58 -23.26 -30.73 -2.37
C SER A 58 -24.76 -30.57 -2.60
N ARG A 59 -25.55 -31.64 -2.38
CA ARG A 59 -27.02 -31.55 -2.37
C ARG A 59 -27.46 -30.62 -1.22
N GLY A 60 -28.11 -29.50 -1.57
CA GLY A 60 -28.76 -28.59 -0.59
C GLY A 60 -27.97 -27.35 -0.18
N ARG A 61 -26.75 -27.12 -0.65
CA ARG A 61 -26.06 -25.84 -0.44
C ARG A 61 -26.29 -24.91 -1.64
N ARG A 62 -26.66 -23.66 -1.35
CA ARG A 62 -26.79 -22.60 -2.37
C ARG A 62 -25.43 -22.15 -2.95
N ASN A 63 -24.35 -22.33 -2.20
CA ASN A 63 -23.02 -21.88 -2.59
C ASN A 63 -22.18 -23.04 -3.10
N VAL A 64 -21.44 -22.77 -4.18
CA VAL A 64 -20.49 -23.66 -4.81
C VAL A 64 -19.16 -23.63 -4.04
N ALA A 65 -18.58 -24.79 -3.77
CA ALA A 65 -17.24 -24.93 -3.23
C ALA A 65 -16.31 -25.57 -4.27
N LEU A 66 -15.05 -25.15 -4.31
CA LEU A 66 -14.03 -25.75 -5.16
C LEU A 66 -13.44 -26.99 -4.49
N THR A 67 -13.14 -28.01 -5.28
CA THR A 67 -12.27 -29.12 -4.88
C THR A 67 -10.81 -28.63 -4.75
N GLU A 68 -9.90 -29.49 -4.25
CA GLU A 68 -8.46 -29.18 -4.25
C GLU A 68 -7.95 -28.96 -5.69
N ALA A 69 -8.33 -29.84 -6.62
CA ALA A 69 -8.01 -29.69 -8.04
C ALA A 69 -8.58 -28.38 -8.62
N GLY A 70 -9.79 -27.99 -8.19
CA GLY A 70 -10.40 -26.72 -8.55
C GLY A 70 -9.58 -25.51 -8.09
N ARG A 71 -9.06 -25.53 -6.86
CA ARG A 71 -8.19 -24.45 -6.34
C ARG A 71 -6.87 -24.34 -7.10
N VAL A 72 -6.23 -25.46 -7.37
CA VAL A 72 -4.99 -25.50 -8.16
C VAL A 72 -5.23 -24.93 -9.56
N LEU A 73 -6.29 -25.38 -10.25
CA LEU A 73 -6.59 -24.88 -11.59
C LEU A 73 -7.03 -23.42 -11.61
N LEU A 74 -7.72 -22.95 -10.55
CA LEU A 74 -8.11 -21.54 -10.41
C LEU A 74 -6.87 -20.64 -10.39
N GLY A 75 -5.84 -20.98 -9.62
CA GLY A 75 -4.60 -20.19 -9.60
C GLY A 75 -3.94 -20.06 -10.98
N HIS A 76 -3.99 -21.13 -11.79
CA HIS A 76 -3.52 -21.08 -13.18
C HIS A 76 -4.48 -20.30 -14.09
N ALA A 77 -5.80 -20.42 -13.90
CA ALA A 77 -6.79 -19.66 -14.66
C ALA A 77 -6.61 -18.15 -14.46
N ASP A 78 -6.45 -17.72 -13.21
CA ASP A 78 -6.23 -16.32 -12.87
C ASP A 78 -4.92 -15.78 -13.48
N ALA A 79 -3.85 -16.57 -13.47
CA ALA A 79 -2.58 -16.21 -14.11
C ALA A 79 -2.73 -16.05 -15.64
N ILE A 80 -3.46 -16.95 -16.30
CA ILE A 80 -3.74 -16.87 -17.76
C ILE A 80 -4.59 -15.65 -18.09
N GLU A 81 -5.63 -15.37 -17.30
CA GLU A 81 -6.46 -14.18 -17.51
C GLU A 81 -5.68 -12.89 -17.27
N SER A 82 -4.81 -12.87 -16.25
CA SER A 82 -3.90 -11.76 -16.00
C SER A 82 -2.98 -11.52 -17.20
N ARG A 83 -2.43 -12.58 -17.79
CA ARG A 83 -1.57 -12.49 -18.97
C ARG A 83 -2.32 -11.98 -20.21
N LEU A 84 -3.58 -12.39 -20.38
CA LEU A 84 -4.41 -11.90 -21.48
C LEU A 84 -4.73 -10.40 -21.34
N ARG A 85 -5.07 -9.96 -20.13
CA ARG A 85 -5.27 -8.52 -19.83
C ARG A 85 -4.00 -7.71 -20.10
N ALA A 86 -2.83 -8.25 -19.74
CA ALA A 86 -1.55 -7.63 -20.05
C ALA A 86 -1.35 -7.50 -21.57
N ALA A 87 -1.61 -8.56 -22.34
CA ALA A 87 -1.50 -8.51 -23.81
C ALA A 87 -2.46 -7.48 -24.43
N GLU A 88 -3.69 -7.35 -23.90
CA GLU A 88 -4.63 -6.33 -24.34
C GLU A 88 -4.10 -4.92 -24.04
N ALA A 89 -3.54 -4.70 -22.85
CA ALA A 89 -2.93 -3.43 -22.46
C ALA A 89 -1.72 -3.09 -23.35
N ASP A 90 -0.88 -4.09 -23.67
CA ASP A 90 0.27 -3.95 -24.56
C ASP A 90 -0.18 -3.54 -25.98
N PHE A 91 -1.22 -4.19 -26.50
CA PHE A 91 -1.78 -3.86 -27.82
C PHE A 91 -2.43 -2.48 -27.86
N ARG A 92 -3.13 -2.07 -26.80
CA ARG A 92 -3.66 -0.72 -26.67
C ARG A 92 -2.55 0.31 -26.63
N ALA A 93 -1.49 0.07 -25.87
CA ALA A 93 -0.32 0.95 -25.79
C ALA A 93 0.37 1.08 -27.15
N TYR A 94 0.50 -0.02 -27.91
CA TYR A 94 1.06 -0.05 -29.24
C TYR A 94 0.18 0.72 -30.26
N ALA A 95 -1.12 0.51 -30.23
CA ALA A 95 -2.07 1.15 -31.15
C ALA A 95 -2.27 2.64 -30.86
N ALA A 96 -2.12 3.07 -29.62
CA ALA A 96 -2.43 4.44 -29.16
C ALA A 96 -1.24 5.39 -29.19
N GLY A 97 -0.04 4.94 -29.48
CA GLY A 97 1.18 5.74 -29.79
C GLY A 97 1.45 7.02 -28.98
N LEU A 98 1.15 7.09 -27.70
CA LEU A 98 1.32 8.19 -26.74
C LEU A 98 0.03 8.49 -25.93
N SER A 99 -1.07 7.87 -26.22
CA SER A 99 -2.29 7.90 -25.42
C SER A 99 -2.55 6.51 -24.88
N GLY A 100 -2.48 6.34 -23.58
CA GLY A 100 -2.67 5.08 -22.92
C GLY A 100 -3.36 5.29 -21.57
N ARG A 101 -3.77 4.19 -20.95
CA ARG A 101 -4.22 4.16 -19.56
C ARG A 101 -3.06 3.72 -18.69
N LEU A 102 -2.91 4.34 -17.53
CA LEU A 102 -1.97 3.98 -16.49
C LEU A 102 -2.75 3.80 -15.17
N ALA A 103 -2.85 2.59 -14.67
CA ALA A 103 -3.53 2.29 -13.41
C ALA A 103 -2.51 2.21 -12.27
N VAL A 104 -2.64 3.09 -11.28
CA VAL A 104 -1.68 3.25 -10.17
C VAL A 104 -2.38 3.04 -8.85
N GLY A 105 -1.83 2.12 -8.04
CA GLY A 105 -2.24 1.90 -6.67
C GLY A 105 -1.42 2.72 -5.67
N MET A 106 -2.05 3.17 -4.59
CA MET A 106 -1.39 3.89 -3.52
C MET A 106 -2.17 3.85 -2.21
N TYR A 107 -1.52 4.22 -1.13
CA TYR A 107 -2.15 4.46 0.16
C TYR A 107 -2.09 5.95 0.52
N GLN A 108 -2.89 6.36 1.49
CA GLN A 108 -3.23 7.76 1.78
C GLN A 108 -2.02 8.68 1.94
N SER A 109 -0.95 8.27 2.63
CA SER A 109 0.20 9.16 2.85
C SER A 109 0.97 9.45 1.55
N VAL A 110 1.02 8.49 0.61
CA VAL A 110 1.56 8.71 -0.75
C VAL A 110 0.62 9.60 -1.55
N ALA A 111 -0.69 9.34 -1.50
CA ALA A 111 -1.69 10.15 -2.18
C ALA A 111 -1.63 11.63 -1.77
N ASN A 112 -1.36 11.90 -0.49
CA ASN A 112 -1.32 13.25 0.04
C ASN A 112 0.00 13.99 -0.20
N LYS A 113 1.15 13.33 -0.13
CA LYS A 113 2.47 13.98 -0.09
C LYS A 113 3.34 13.74 -1.32
N VAL A 114 3.22 12.59 -1.97
CA VAL A 114 4.08 12.21 -3.11
C VAL A 114 3.36 12.41 -4.43
N LEU A 115 2.17 11.85 -4.52
CA LEU A 115 1.41 11.79 -5.77
C LEU A 115 1.10 13.16 -6.40
N PRO A 116 0.74 14.23 -5.68
CA PRO A 116 0.41 15.50 -6.30
C PRO A 116 1.55 16.06 -7.16
N GLU A 117 2.78 15.99 -6.70
CA GLU A 117 3.95 16.46 -7.44
C GLU A 117 4.33 15.48 -8.56
N VAL A 118 4.20 14.18 -8.36
CA VAL A 118 4.37 13.17 -9.41
C VAL A 118 3.39 13.44 -10.54
N MET A 119 2.10 13.60 -10.23
CA MET A 119 1.05 13.87 -11.22
C MET A 119 1.31 15.18 -11.97
N ARG A 120 1.67 16.23 -11.26
CA ARG A 120 1.97 17.54 -11.88
C ARG A 120 3.12 17.43 -12.91
N ARG A 121 4.22 16.74 -12.56
CA ARG A 121 5.36 16.54 -13.46
C ARG A 121 5.03 15.57 -14.59
N PHE A 122 4.35 14.47 -14.27
CA PHE A 122 4.00 13.45 -15.24
C PHE A 122 3.04 13.98 -16.29
N GLN A 123 1.93 14.62 -15.90
CA GLN A 123 0.93 15.16 -16.83
C GLN A 123 1.48 16.26 -17.73
N ALA A 124 2.43 17.07 -17.25
CA ALA A 124 3.08 18.08 -18.07
C ALA A 124 3.83 17.47 -19.27
N ARG A 125 4.35 16.24 -19.14
CA ARG A 125 5.10 15.52 -20.18
C ARG A 125 4.24 14.51 -20.95
N TRP A 126 3.21 13.97 -20.30
CA TRP A 126 2.33 12.91 -20.80
C TRP A 126 0.85 13.32 -20.71
N PRO A 127 0.43 14.42 -21.39
CA PRO A 127 -0.91 15.00 -21.21
C PRO A 127 -2.05 14.10 -21.69
N ASN A 128 -1.77 13.15 -22.59
CA ASN A 128 -2.78 12.27 -23.19
C ASN A 128 -2.81 10.86 -22.55
N VAL A 129 -2.09 10.66 -21.44
CA VAL A 129 -2.18 9.42 -20.66
C VAL A 129 -3.28 9.57 -19.60
N ASP A 130 -4.29 8.70 -19.66
CA ASP A 130 -5.33 8.60 -18.63
C ASP A 130 -4.79 7.86 -17.40
N VAL A 131 -4.49 8.61 -16.34
CA VAL A 131 -3.97 8.04 -15.09
C VAL A 131 -5.15 7.73 -14.17
N GLN A 132 -5.36 6.45 -13.92
CA GLN A 132 -6.38 5.98 -12.99
C GLN A 132 -5.73 5.64 -11.64
N LEU A 133 -6.22 6.30 -10.60
CA LEU A 133 -5.67 6.23 -9.25
C LEU A 133 -6.59 5.41 -8.37
N THR A 134 -6.02 4.42 -7.66
CA THR A 134 -6.73 3.58 -6.71
C THR A 134 -6.06 3.71 -5.35
N GLU A 135 -6.79 4.24 -4.37
CA GLU A 135 -6.36 4.29 -2.98
C GLU A 135 -6.92 3.08 -2.21
N ASN A 136 -6.06 2.42 -1.45
CA ASN A 136 -6.46 1.36 -0.52
C ASN A 136 -5.56 1.39 0.73
N ASP A 137 -6.15 1.16 1.89
CA ASP A 137 -5.46 1.12 3.18
C ASP A 137 -4.68 -0.18 3.40
N HIS A 138 -4.93 -1.20 2.59
CA HIS A 138 -4.29 -2.52 2.69
C HIS A 138 -3.28 -2.69 1.55
N ASP A 139 -1.99 -2.59 1.87
CA ASP A 139 -0.89 -2.75 0.91
C ASP A 139 -0.95 -4.08 0.13
N ASN A 140 -1.34 -5.17 0.81
CA ASN A 140 -1.39 -6.49 0.16
C ASN A 140 -2.43 -6.52 -0.96
N ASP A 141 -3.59 -5.89 -0.79
CA ASP A 141 -4.64 -5.84 -1.82
C ASP A 141 -4.14 -5.11 -3.08
N LEU A 142 -3.36 -4.04 -2.88
CA LEU A 142 -2.74 -3.30 -3.98
C LEU A 142 -1.69 -4.14 -4.70
N VAL A 143 -0.86 -4.88 -3.97
CA VAL A 143 0.16 -5.78 -4.55
C VAL A 143 -0.51 -6.91 -5.33
N GLU A 144 -1.55 -7.53 -4.78
CA GLU A 144 -2.35 -8.54 -5.48
C GLU A 144 -3.04 -7.97 -6.72
N SER A 145 -3.53 -6.73 -6.68
CA SER A 145 -4.11 -6.06 -7.85
C SER A 145 -3.09 -5.85 -8.96
N VAL A 146 -1.80 -5.61 -8.64
CA VAL A 146 -0.71 -5.64 -9.62
C VAL A 146 -0.52 -7.05 -10.15
N GLU A 147 -0.52 -8.08 -9.31
CA GLU A 147 -0.37 -9.46 -9.76
C GLU A 147 -1.51 -9.90 -10.67
N ARG A 148 -2.75 -9.49 -10.39
CA ARG A 148 -3.93 -9.76 -11.23
C ARG A 148 -4.00 -8.90 -12.51
N GLY A 149 -3.19 -7.84 -12.63
CA GLY A 149 -3.19 -6.91 -13.77
C GLY A 149 -4.32 -5.89 -13.76
N GLU A 150 -4.90 -5.65 -12.62
CA GLU A 150 -5.86 -4.57 -12.37
C GLU A 150 -5.14 -3.23 -12.26
N LEU A 151 -3.92 -3.26 -11.71
CA LEU A 151 -2.99 -2.14 -11.63
C LEU A 151 -1.74 -2.41 -12.46
N ASP A 152 -1.21 -1.37 -13.09
CA ASP A 152 0.08 -1.42 -13.80
C ASP A 152 1.25 -1.36 -12.82
N LEU A 153 1.10 -0.55 -11.78
CA LEU A 153 2.07 -0.41 -10.69
C LEU A 153 1.36 0.00 -9.38
N THR A 154 2.03 -0.20 -8.26
CA THR A 154 1.57 0.33 -6.97
C THR A 154 2.74 0.81 -6.12
N PHE A 155 2.46 1.81 -5.28
CA PHE A 155 3.31 2.12 -4.14
C PHE A 155 3.04 1.11 -3.02
N ALA A 156 4.09 0.68 -2.35
CA ALA A 156 4.01 -0.26 -1.24
C ALA A 156 5.05 0.05 -0.16
N ILE A 157 4.98 -0.65 0.97
CA ILE A 157 5.93 -0.56 2.08
C ILE A 157 6.64 -1.91 2.20
N GLN A 158 7.97 -1.90 2.36
CA GLN A 158 8.72 -3.13 2.64
C GLN A 158 8.40 -3.67 4.05
N PRO A 159 8.44 -5.02 4.24
CA PRO A 159 8.68 -6.05 3.23
C PRO A 159 7.45 -6.26 2.33
N VAL A 160 7.70 -6.47 1.05
CA VAL A 160 6.65 -6.80 0.06
C VAL A 160 6.50 -8.33 0.00
N PRO A 161 5.28 -8.88 -0.16
CA PRO A 161 5.08 -10.30 -0.39
C PRO A 161 5.89 -10.83 -1.56
N ASP A 162 6.32 -12.10 -1.47
CA ASP A 162 6.95 -12.78 -2.60
C ASP A 162 6.00 -12.84 -3.80
N GLY A 163 6.55 -12.61 -5.00
CA GLY A 163 5.75 -12.60 -6.22
C GLY A 163 6.55 -12.24 -7.46
N PRO A 164 5.89 -12.19 -8.62
CA PRO A 164 6.53 -11.87 -9.89
C PRO A 164 6.73 -10.35 -10.05
N PHE A 165 7.29 -9.69 -9.04
CA PHE A 165 7.44 -8.23 -9.02
C PHE A 165 8.86 -7.78 -9.33
N GLU A 166 8.98 -6.66 -10.02
CA GLU A 166 10.13 -5.80 -10.00
C GLU A 166 9.85 -4.66 -9.02
N ILE A 167 10.78 -4.42 -8.10
CA ILE A 167 10.62 -3.48 -6.99
C ILE A 167 11.72 -2.43 -7.10
N ARG A 168 11.34 -1.16 -6.93
CA ARG A 168 12.28 -0.04 -6.80
C ARG A 168 12.03 0.69 -5.50
N GLU A 169 13.08 0.80 -4.71
CA GLU A 169 13.08 1.63 -3.52
C GLU A 169 12.98 3.11 -3.91
N LEU A 170 12.13 3.83 -3.19
CA LEU A 170 11.86 5.25 -3.42
C LEU A 170 12.53 6.11 -2.36
N MET A 171 12.26 5.81 -1.09
CA MET A 171 12.75 6.60 0.05
C MET A 171 12.54 5.89 1.38
N GLU A 172 13.32 6.28 2.37
CA GLU A 172 13.03 6.02 3.77
C GLU A 172 12.10 7.12 4.34
N ASP A 173 11.03 6.68 5.00
CA ASP A 173 10.08 7.58 5.67
C ASP A 173 10.18 7.39 7.20
N PRO A 174 10.80 8.34 7.90
CA PRO A 174 11.09 8.22 9.31
C PRO A 174 9.84 8.32 10.17
N TYR A 175 9.81 7.59 11.29
CA TYR A 175 8.79 7.79 12.31
C TYR A 175 9.08 8.99 13.17
N VAL A 176 8.02 9.73 13.46
CA VAL A 176 8.02 10.92 14.33
C VAL A 176 6.95 10.78 15.40
N VAL A 177 7.17 11.48 16.51
CA VAL A 177 6.18 11.62 17.56
C VAL A 177 5.35 12.88 17.29
N VAL A 178 4.05 12.69 17.19
CA VAL A 178 3.08 13.78 17.06
C VAL A 178 2.39 13.96 18.39
N THR A 179 2.37 15.18 18.90
CA THR A 179 1.73 15.52 20.18
C THR A 179 1.01 16.86 20.10
N ALA A 180 0.00 17.08 20.94
CA ALA A 180 -0.66 18.38 21.00
C ALA A 180 0.35 19.50 21.33
N ALA A 181 0.23 20.65 20.67
CA ALA A 181 1.15 21.78 20.89
C ALA A 181 1.18 22.27 22.34
N ALA A 182 0.08 22.11 23.08
CA ALA A 182 -0.02 22.46 24.49
C ALA A 182 0.56 21.39 25.46
N SER A 183 0.90 20.21 24.95
CA SER A 183 1.42 19.10 25.76
C SER A 183 2.79 19.44 26.37
N ALA A 184 3.08 18.88 27.54
CA ALA A 184 4.41 18.94 28.12
C ALA A 184 5.46 18.25 27.22
N MET A 185 5.11 17.18 26.55
CA MET A 185 5.94 16.45 25.59
C MET A 185 6.38 17.34 24.40
N ALA A 186 5.60 18.37 24.05
CA ALA A 186 5.90 19.28 22.93
C ALA A 186 7.16 20.15 23.14
N ARG A 187 7.72 20.14 24.35
CA ARG A 187 8.83 21.06 24.75
C ARG A 187 10.23 20.50 24.50
N HIS A 188 10.35 19.21 24.19
CA HIS A 188 11.62 18.53 24.02
C HIS A 188 11.45 17.31 23.09
N ARG A 189 12.56 16.66 22.75
CA ARG A 189 12.50 15.36 22.07
C ARG A 189 12.10 14.31 23.10
N PRO A 190 10.98 13.60 22.88
CA PRO A 190 10.55 12.59 23.84
C PRO A 190 11.42 11.34 23.73
N SER A 191 11.81 10.78 24.89
CA SER A 191 12.38 9.44 24.94
C SER A 191 11.28 8.38 24.86
N LEU A 192 11.64 7.16 24.42
CA LEU A 192 10.69 6.04 24.44
C LEU A 192 10.19 5.74 25.87
N ALA A 193 11.05 5.94 26.88
CA ALA A 193 10.67 5.74 28.27
C ALA A 193 9.54 6.68 28.73
N GLU A 194 9.52 7.92 28.24
CA GLU A 194 8.45 8.89 28.54
C GLU A 194 7.11 8.49 27.93
N MET A 195 7.10 7.71 26.87
CA MET A 195 5.88 7.23 26.19
C MET A 195 5.19 6.09 26.95
N ARG A 196 5.90 5.48 27.92
CA ARG A 196 5.37 4.32 28.67
C ARG A 196 4.11 4.70 29.43
N GLY A 197 3.03 3.96 29.16
CA GLY A 197 1.74 4.13 29.84
C GLY A 197 0.95 5.38 29.42
N LEU A 198 1.50 6.25 28.56
CA LEU A 198 0.76 7.38 28.04
C LEU A 198 -0.28 6.90 26.99
N PRO A 199 -1.40 7.65 26.86
CA PRO A 199 -2.38 7.37 25.81
C PRO A 199 -1.76 7.55 24.42
N MET A 200 -1.89 6.56 23.57
CA MET A 200 -1.44 6.59 22.17
C MET A 200 -2.64 6.52 21.23
N ILE A 201 -2.62 7.35 20.20
CA ILE A 201 -3.49 7.26 19.04
C ILE A 201 -2.71 6.47 18.00
N GLY A 202 -3.24 5.33 17.58
CA GLY A 202 -2.58 4.43 16.63
C GLY A 202 -3.31 4.33 15.30
N TYR A 203 -2.64 3.75 14.32
CA TYR A 203 -3.29 3.26 13.11
C TYR A 203 -3.94 1.90 13.39
N GLN A 204 -4.83 1.45 12.52
CA GLN A 204 -5.30 0.08 12.54
C GLN A 204 -4.14 -0.88 12.26
N HIS A 205 -4.28 -2.15 12.66
CA HIS A 205 -3.24 -3.13 12.41
C HIS A 205 -2.95 -3.25 10.92
N GLY A 206 -1.66 -3.25 10.60
CA GLY A 206 -1.13 -3.29 9.25
C GLY A 206 0.37 -3.05 9.30
N LYS A 207 1.11 -3.33 8.23
CA LYS A 207 2.59 -3.36 8.22
C LYS A 207 3.27 -2.20 8.95
N HIS A 208 2.88 -0.98 8.63
CA HIS A 208 3.56 0.20 9.20
C HIS A 208 3.26 0.39 10.69
N GLN A 209 2.05 0.08 11.15
CA GLN A 209 1.70 0.18 12.55
C GLN A 209 2.34 -0.94 13.36
N ASP A 210 2.31 -2.16 12.83
CA ASP A 210 2.91 -3.32 13.50
C ASP A 210 4.43 -3.13 13.65
N LEU A 211 5.13 -2.62 12.63
CA LEU A 211 6.56 -2.27 12.71
C LEU A 211 6.86 -1.28 13.84
N ALA A 212 6.06 -0.23 13.98
CA ALA A 212 6.24 0.79 15.02
C ALA A 212 5.91 0.25 16.42
N GLU A 213 4.81 -0.49 16.58
CA GLU A 213 4.41 -1.08 17.85
C GLU A 213 5.36 -2.20 18.28
N ASP A 214 5.79 -3.07 17.38
CA ASP A 214 6.77 -4.14 17.65
C ASP A 214 8.11 -3.56 18.08
N PHE A 215 8.56 -2.48 17.44
CA PHE A 215 9.75 -1.77 17.87
C PHE A 215 9.60 -1.25 19.30
N LEU A 216 8.49 -0.57 19.64
CA LEU A 216 8.23 -0.09 20.99
C LEU A 216 8.22 -1.23 22.00
N LEU A 217 7.57 -2.34 21.68
CA LEU A 217 7.51 -3.54 22.52
C LEU A 217 8.90 -4.14 22.75
N ALA A 218 9.74 -4.21 21.71
CA ALA A 218 11.11 -4.69 21.82
C ALA A 218 11.99 -3.79 22.72
N GLN A 219 11.67 -2.49 22.79
CA GLN A 219 12.30 -1.55 23.72
C GLN A 219 11.66 -1.55 25.13
N GLY A 220 10.76 -2.50 25.40
CA GLY A 220 10.06 -2.60 26.69
C GLY A 220 9.02 -1.49 26.94
N VAL A 221 8.62 -0.79 25.89
CA VAL A 221 7.58 0.24 25.93
C VAL A 221 6.27 -0.36 25.44
N ARG A 222 5.30 -0.48 26.35
CA ARG A 222 3.93 -0.92 25.99
C ARG A 222 3.03 0.31 25.85
N PRO A 223 2.64 0.68 24.63
CA PRO A 223 1.74 1.79 24.42
C PRO A 223 0.34 1.45 24.95
N ARG A 224 -0.34 2.43 25.52
CA ARG A 224 -1.76 2.31 25.87
C ARG A 224 -2.60 2.92 24.74
N VAL A 225 -2.86 2.12 23.71
CA VAL A 225 -3.65 2.59 22.58
C VAL A 225 -5.09 2.85 23.01
N VAL A 226 -5.56 4.08 22.84
CA VAL A 226 -6.90 4.54 23.23
C VAL A 226 -7.83 4.76 22.05
N PHE A 227 -7.27 4.89 20.85
CA PHE A 227 -8.04 5.06 19.62
C PHE A 227 -7.22 4.59 18.42
N ARG A 228 -7.88 4.07 17.38
CA ARG A 228 -7.27 3.66 16.11
C ARG A 228 -8.06 4.19 14.92
N SER A 229 -7.37 4.67 13.91
CA SER A 229 -7.93 5.07 12.62
C SER A 229 -6.89 4.89 11.52
N ASN A 230 -7.31 4.57 10.28
CA ASN A 230 -6.42 4.60 9.10
C ASN A 230 -6.38 5.99 8.44
N ASP A 231 -7.29 6.89 8.82
CA ASP A 231 -7.28 8.25 8.30
C ASP A 231 -6.25 9.12 9.02
N ASN A 232 -5.23 9.57 8.29
CA ASN A 232 -4.14 10.40 8.81
C ASN A 232 -4.63 11.69 9.47
N GLY A 233 -5.63 12.33 8.88
CA GLY A 233 -6.23 13.55 9.40
C GLY A 233 -6.95 13.31 10.73
N THR A 234 -7.67 12.21 10.84
CA THR A 234 -8.35 11.79 12.08
C THR A 234 -7.33 11.49 13.19
N VAL A 235 -6.26 10.74 12.90
CA VAL A 235 -5.19 10.48 13.87
C VAL A 235 -4.62 11.79 14.38
N GLN A 236 -4.24 12.69 13.49
CA GLN A 236 -3.66 13.99 13.87
C GLN A 236 -4.66 14.88 14.62
N ALA A 237 -5.95 14.90 14.24
CA ALA A 237 -6.97 15.68 14.94
C ALA A 237 -7.21 15.18 16.36
N MET A 238 -7.19 13.85 16.59
CA MET A 238 -7.29 13.28 17.94
C MET A 238 -6.08 13.62 18.81
N VAL A 239 -4.89 13.63 18.22
CA VAL A 239 -3.68 14.11 18.91
C VAL A 239 -3.80 15.61 19.24
N ALA A 240 -4.24 16.43 18.28
CA ALA A 240 -4.42 17.86 18.48
C ALA A 240 -5.42 18.19 19.61
N SER A 241 -6.42 17.33 19.81
CA SER A 241 -7.38 17.48 20.91
C SER A 241 -6.83 17.12 22.29
N GLY A 242 -5.58 16.60 22.36
CA GLY A 242 -4.94 16.23 23.63
C GLY A 242 -5.30 14.83 24.12
N LEU A 243 -5.91 13.98 23.29
CA LEU A 243 -6.31 12.62 23.67
C LEU A 243 -5.10 11.70 23.92
N GLY A 244 -3.95 12.02 23.31
CA GLY A 244 -2.72 11.25 23.42
C GLY A 244 -1.65 11.77 22.47
N PHE A 245 -0.62 10.95 22.27
CA PHE A 245 0.38 11.15 21.23
C PHE A 245 0.20 10.10 20.11
N ALA A 246 0.81 10.33 18.97
CA ALA A 246 0.95 9.30 17.92
C ALA A 246 2.42 9.09 17.57
N LEU A 247 2.80 7.85 17.26
CA LEU A 247 4.03 7.51 16.58
C LEU A 247 3.66 7.24 15.12
N ALA A 248 3.98 8.16 14.23
CA ALA A 248 3.51 8.15 12.85
C ALA A 248 4.67 8.34 11.86
N PRO A 249 4.58 7.76 10.65
CA PRO A 249 5.51 8.09 9.58
C PRO A 249 5.38 9.57 9.19
N LEU A 250 6.46 10.22 8.85
CA LEU A 250 6.46 11.68 8.57
C LEU A 250 5.58 12.05 7.36
N LEU A 251 5.51 11.18 6.35
CA LEU A 251 4.59 11.37 5.22
C LEU A 251 3.09 11.37 5.61
N ALA A 252 2.74 10.76 6.73
CA ALA A 252 1.36 10.70 7.22
C ALA A 252 0.95 11.95 8.03
N VAL A 253 1.88 12.90 8.23
CA VAL A 253 1.69 14.03 9.15
C VAL A 253 1.67 15.35 8.37
N ASP A 254 0.77 16.24 8.72
CA ASP A 254 0.86 17.66 8.35
C ASP A 254 1.66 18.41 9.42
N GLU A 255 2.94 18.64 9.12
CA GLU A 255 3.87 19.35 10.00
C GLU A 255 3.57 20.85 10.14
N ASN A 256 2.70 21.40 9.29
CA ASN A 256 2.30 22.81 9.32
C ASN A 256 1.08 23.07 10.21
N ASP A 257 0.42 22.03 10.73
CA ASP A 257 -0.70 22.21 11.65
C ASP A 257 -0.23 22.81 12.99
N PRO A 258 -0.63 24.07 13.32
CA PRO A 258 -0.17 24.72 14.53
C PRO A 258 -0.66 24.08 15.83
N ARG A 259 -1.67 23.22 15.77
CA ARG A 259 -2.27 22.54 16.92
C ARG A 259 -1.43 21.39 17.44
N VAL A 260 -0.49 20.90 16.63
CA VAL A 260 0.41 19.79 16.98
C VAL A 260 1.87 20.21 16.99
N ARG A 261 2.71 19.35 17.55
CA ARG A 261 4.16 19.38 17.39
C ARG A 261 4.61 18.02 16.86
N VAL A 262 5.43 18.09 15.84
CA VAL A 262 6.07 16.93 15.23
C VAL A 262 7.51 16.88 15.72
N LEU A 263 7.85 15.82 16.42
CA LEU A 263 9.11 15.69 17.15
C LEU A 263 9.82 14.39 16.75
N GLN A 264 11.13 14.46 16.62
CA GLN A 264 11.92 13.25 16.51
C GLN A 264 12.10 12.62 17.90
N PRO A 265 11.86 11.32 18.09
CA PRO A 265 12.15 10.66 19.35
C PRO A 265 13.67 10.67 19.64
N GLU A 266 14.07 10.55 20.93
CA GLU A 266 15.49 10.49 21.30
C GLU A 266 16.16 9.25 20.73
N GLU A 267 15.52 8.10 20.89
CA GLU A 267 15.94 6.84 20.29
C GLU A 267 15.35 6.73 18.87
N PRO A 268 16.18 6.46 17.87
CA PRO A 268 15.69 6.37 16.49
C PRO A 268 14.78 5.13 16.31
N VAL A 269 13.59 5.37 15.78
CA VAL A 269 12.70 4.31 15.33
C VAL A 269 13.10 3.95 13.90
N PRO A 270 13.26 2.65 13.54
CA PRO A 270 13.57 2.27 12.18
C PRO A 270 12.55 2.85 11.19
N PRO A 271 12.99 3.50 10.10
CA PRO A 271 12.07 4.06 9.12
C PRO A 271 11.31 2.95 8.39
N ARG A 272 10.15 3.28 7.86
CA ARG A 272 9.54 2.44 6.84
C ARG A 272 10.16 2.76 5.48
N VAL A 273 10.34 1.73 4.65
CA VAL A 273 10.89 1.89 3.31
C VAL A 273 9.76 1.88 2.29
N LEU A 274 9.59 2.98 1.58
CA LEU A 274 8.65 3.10 0.48
C LEU A 274 9.27 2.55 -0.77
N VAL A 275 8.46 1.78 -1.50
CA VAL A 275 8.83 1.22 -2.80
C VAL A 275 7.72 1.48 -3.81
N VAL A 276 8.09 1.42 -5.08
CA VAL A 276 7.15 1.23 -6.19
C VAL A 276 7.42 -0.12 -6.82
N LEU A 277 6.37 -0.84 -7.17
CA LEU A 277 6.49 -2.15 -7.78
C LEU A 277 5.52 -2.32 -8.94
N TRP A 278 5.91 -3.20 -9.87
CA TRP A 278 5.13 -3.63 -11.03
C TRP A 278 5.42 -5.10 -11.35
N HIS A 279 4.60 -5.70 -12.17
CA HIS A 279 4.78 -7.11 -12.55
C HIS A 279 5.98 -7.24 -13.52
N ARG A 280 7.00 -8.06 -13.17
CA ARG A 280 8.26 -8.18 -13.93
C ARG A 280 8.10 -8.69 -15.37
N ASP A 281 7.12 -9.58 -15.59
CA ASP A 281 6.92 -10.25 -16.88
C ASP A 281 5.94 -9.50 -17.80
N ARG A 282 5.42 -8.34 -17.38
CA ARG A 282 4.55 -7.53 -18.22
C ARG A 282 5.34 -6.49 -18.99
N TYR A 283 4.81 -6.15 -20.15
CA TYR A 283 5.38 -5.05 -20.92
C TYR A 283 5.29 -3.75 -20.13
N ARG A 284 6.43 -3.16 -19.90
CA ARG A 284 6.55 -1.86 -19.26
C ARG A 284 6.43 -0.78 -20.34
N SER A 285 5.27 -0.15 -20.43
CA SER A 285 5.08 0.94 -21.38
C SER A 285 5.99 2.13 -21.07
N PRO A 286 6.35 2.97 -22.06
CA PRO A 286 7.12 4.19 -21.81
C PRO A 286 6.46 5.12 -20.77
N ALA A 287 5.13 5.13 -20.68
CA ALA A 287 4.39 5.90 -19.69
C ALA A 287 4.61 5.33 -18.26
N VAL A 288 4.54 4.01 -18.08
CA VAL A 288 4.87 3.36 -16.79
C VAL A 288 6.29 3.67 -16.38
N ALA A 289 7.26 3.54 -17.30
CA ALA A 289 8.65 3.85 -17.03
C ALA A 289 8.83 5.31 -16.59
N ALA A 290 8.26 6.26 -17.33
CA ALA A 290 8.34 7.68 -17.02
C ALA A 290 7.65 8.06 -15.70
N PHE A 291 6.54 7.38 -15.35
CA PHE A 291 5.86 7.59 -14.08
C PHE A 291 6.74 7.13 -12.90
N VAL A 292 7.35 5.95 -13.02
CA VAL A 292 8.29 5.41 -12.02
C VAL A 292 9.49 6.33 -11.84
N ASP A 293 10.12 6.77 -12.94
CA ASP A 293 11.27 7.69 -12.88
C ASP A 293 10.87 9.02 -12.22
N THR A 294 9.68 9.54 -12.53
CA THR A 294 9.15 10.76 -11.89
C THR A 294 8.89 10.54 -10.40
N ALA A 295 8.38 9.38 -10.01
CA ALA A 295 8.15 9.04 -8.61
C ALA A 295 9.47 8.94 -7.82
N ILE A 296 10.52 8.37 -8.41
CA ILE A 296 11.86 8.31 -7.83
C ILE A 296 12.41 9.72 -7.58
N ASP A 297 12.35 10.60 -8.59
CA ASP A 297 12.85 11.98 -8.48
C ASP A 297 12.09 12.79 -7.40
N VAL A 298 10.77 12.62 -7.32
CA VAL A 298 9.95 13.29 -6.31
C VAL A 298 10.24 12.76 -4.92
N ALA A 299 10.34 11.44 -4.78
CA ALA A 299 10.65 10.80 -3.49
C ALA A 299 12.03 11.24 -2.97
N ALA A 300 13.05 11.28 -3.82
CA ALA A 300 14.38 11.78 -3.45
C ALA A 300 14.36 13.23 -2.94
N ALA A 301 13.55 14.10 -3.56
CA ALA A 301 13.39 15.48 -3.10
C ALA A 301 12.70 15.57 -1.73
N ILE A 302 11.68 14.72 -1.51
CA ILE A 302 10.99 14.64 -0.21
C ILE A 302 11.93 14.11 0.86
N GLU A 303 12.69 13.05 0.59
CA GLU A 303 13.66 12.47 1.54
C GLU A 303 14.73 13.48 1.96
N GLN A 304 15.22 14.30 1.02
CA GLN A 304 16.13 15.42 1.34
C GLN A 304 15.47 16.44 2.27
N ALA A 305 14.18 16.77 2.03
CA ALA A 305 13.44 17.69 2.89
C ALA A 305 13.22 17.09 4.30
N HIS A 306 12.89 15.80 4.39
CA HIS A 306 12.78 15.07 5.66
C HIS A 306 14.09 15.05 6.44
N SER A 307 15.20 14.77 5.76
CA SER A 307 16.54 14.80 6.36
C SER A 307 16.89 16.18 6.89
N ALA A 308 16.55 17.24 6.16
CA ALA A 308 16.73 18.63 6.61
C ALA A 308 15.85 18.96 7.83
N PHE A 309 14.59 18.52 7.84
CA PHE A 309 13.68 18.68 8.98
C PHE A 309 14.25 18.02 10.24
N ILE A 310 14.71 16.78 10.12
CA ILE A 310 15.32 16.02 11.24
C ILE A 310 16.60 16.72 11.73
N ALA A 311 17.47 17.16 10.83
CA ALA A 311 18.71 17.85 11.18
C ALA A 311 18.47 19.19 11.90
N ASN A 312 17.47 19.97 11.47
CA ASN A 312 17.10 21.25 12.09
C ASN A 312 16.48 21.07 13.47
N ALA A 313 15.65 20.04 13.64
CA ALA A 313 15.12 19.66 14.96
C ALA A 313 16.25 19.30 15.95
N SER A 314 17.36 18.80 15.47
CA SER A 314 18.54 18.46 16.27
C SER A 314 19.41 19.69 16.62
N ARG A 315 19.51 20.69 15.74
CA ARG A 315 20.38 21.89 15.90
C ARG A 315 19.80 22.94 16.87
N SER A 316 18.48 23.06 16.93
CA SER A 316 17.82 24.00 17.83
C SER A 316 18.14 23.74 19.33
N ARG A 317 18.54 22.53 19.65
CA ARG A 317 18.94 22.08 20.99
C ARG A 317 20.34 22.50 21.41
N THR A 318 21.30 22.56 20.51
CA THR A 318 22.69 22.94 20.82
C THR A 318 22.75 24.42 21.27
N ARG A 319 21.90 25.27 20.67
CA ARG A 319 21.79 26.69 21.05
C ARG A 319 21.10 26.88 22.41
N ALA A 320 20.10 26.09 22.74
CA ALA A 320 19.37 26.20 24.02
C ALA A 320 20.22 25.71 25.22
N ARG A 321 21.04 24.67 25.05
CA ARG A 321 22.01 24.21 26.09
C ARG A 321 23.15 25.17 26.30
N GLY A 322 23.69 25.78 25.24
CA GLY A 322 24.77 26.77 25.33
C GLY A 322 24.36 28.07 26.06
N HIS A 323 23.08 28.44 26.03
CA HIS A 323 22.57 29.60 26.75
C HIS A 323 22.31 29.36 28.26
N ARG A 324 21.99 28.10 28.65
CA ARG A 324 21.80 27.72 30.05
C ARG A 324 23.13 27.62 30.82
N THR A 325 24.17 27.12 30.19
CA THR A 325 25.51 27.03 30.84
C THR A 325 26.19 28.39 31.01
N ARG A 326 25.88 29.40 30.18
CA ARG A 326 26.41 30.77 30.34
C ARG A 326 25.70 31.60 31.42
N ARG A 327 24.45 31.27 31.79
CA ARG A 327 23.72 32.00 32.86
C ARG A 327 24.03 31.50 34.29
N SER A 328 24.62 30.30 34.45
CA SER A 328 25.01 29.78 35.75
C SER A 328 26.42 30.22 36.17
N ALA A 329 27.22 30.83 35.27
CA ALA A 329 28.59 31.26 35.55
C ALA A 329 28.73 32.74 35.90
N SER A 330 27.64 33.52 36.04
CA SER A 330 27.66 34.92 36.39
C SER A 330 26.74 35.21 37.59
N ARG A 331 27.14 34.72 38.79
CA ARG A 331 26.77 35.32 40.06
C ARG A 331 28.09 35.62 40.79
N PRO A 332 28.47 36.90 40.94
CA PRO A 332 29.51 37.27 41.89
C PRO A 332 28.95 37.23 43.30
N ALA A 333 29.86 36.95 44.23
CA ALA A 333 29.67 36.89 45.67
C ALA A 333 29.23 38.22 46.27
#